data_1cfbd8d7ed7f3bd4bf0bc5a852d244b7
#
_entry.id   1cfbd8d7ed7f3bd4bf0bc5a852d244b7
#
_cell.length_a   1.000
_cell.length_b   1.000
_cell.length_c   1.000
_cell.angle_alpha   90.00
_cell.angle_beta   90.00
_cell.angle_gamma   90.00
#
_symmetry.space_group_name_H-M   'P 1'
#
loop_
_entity.id
_entity.type
_entity.pdbx_description
1 polymer ?
#
loop_
_entity_poly.entity_id
_entity_poly.type
_entity_poly.pdbx_seq_one_letter_code
_entity_poly.pdbx_strand_id
1 'polypeptide(L)'
;MLYYFDSSIAVKRYAPEKDSARVKNLMEPSAGNKVYISQIGIVEIAAALSKKVRTKELMQVEYEAALKLFLQNVRQSDYIINPVNELIIDLAVDLTTRHPLRGYDAVHLATAVSINNALIQASFPPVIFASADKLLLEAAGREGLSIYTN
;
A
#
# COMPACT_ATOMS: atom_id res chain seq x y z
N MET A 1 -2.02 -12.08 9.81
CA MET A 1 -1.00 -11.01 9.97
C MET A 1 -1.57 -9.67 9.57
N LEU A 2 -0.93 -8.56 9.96
CA LEU A 2 -1.33 -7.19 9.60
C LEU A 2 -0.30 -6.65 8.61
N TYR A 3 -0.75 -6.23 7.43
CA TYR A 3 0.10 -5.66 6.39
C TYR A 3 -0.29 -4.22 6.10
N TYR A 4 0.70 -3.41 5.74
CA TYR A 4 0.48 -2.17 5.03
C TYR A 4 1.03 -2.30 3.62
N PHE A 5 0.19 -2.10 2.63
CA PHE A 5 0.60 -2.10 1.23
C PHE A 5 0.66 -0.67 0.70
N ASP A 6 1.78 -0.29 0.10
CA ASP A 6 1.79 0.87 -0.76
C ASP A 6 1.11 0.55 -2.11
N SER A 7 0.93 1.55 -2.95
CA SER A 7 0.27 1.39 -4.24
C SER A 7 1.01 0.43 -5.18
N SER A 8 2.35 0.34 -5.08
CA SER A 8 3.19 -0.52 -5.92
C SER A 8 2.97 -2.02 -5.65
N ILE A 9 2.59 -2.38 -4.43
CA ILE A 9 2.23 -3.76 -4.07
C ILE A 9 0.75 -4.01 -4.33
N ALA A 10 -0.13 -3.09 -3.91
CA ALA A 10 -1.57 -3.29 -4.03
C ALA A 10 -2.04 -3.45 -5.48
N VAL A 11 -1.43 -2.72 -6.43
CA VAL A 11 -1.77 -2.83 -7.87
C VAL A 11 -1.53 -4.22 -8.44
N LYS A 12 -0.58 -4.99 -7.90
CA LYS A 12 -0.24 -6.35 -8.33
C LYS A 12 -1.38 -7.36 -8.15
N ARG A 13 -2.36 -7.05 -7.31
CA ARG A 13 -3.57 -7.86 -7.17
C ARG A 13 -4.43 -7.80 -8.45
N TYR A 14 -4.39 -6.70 -9.17
CA TYR A 14 -5.31 -6.36 -10.26
C TYR A 14 -4.69 -6.41 -11.64
N ALA A 15 -3.38 -6.28 -11.73
CA ALA A 15 -2.65 -6.34 -12.99
C ALA A 15 -1.51 -7.37 -12.92
N PRO A 16 -1.26 -8.15 -14.01
CA PRO A 16 -0.15 -9.10 -14.04
C PRO A 16 1.19 -8.38 -13.93
N GLU A 17 1.93 -8.68 -12.87
CA GLU A 17 3.30 -8.22 -12.63
C GLU A 17 4.11 -9.33 -11.95
N LYS A 18 5.41 -9.13 -11.81
CA LYS A 18 6.23 -9.98 -10.96
C LYS A 18 5.62 -10.01 -9.54
N ASP A 19 5.52 -11.21 -8.96
CA ASP A 19 4.98 -11.48 -7.64
C ASP A 19 3.46 -11.28 -7.45
N SER A 20 2.69 -11.05 -8.54
CA SER A 20 1.23 -10.90 -8.47
C SER A 20 0.53 -12.09 -7.80
N ALA A 21 0.97 -13.32 -8.09
CA ALA A 21 0.40 -14.52 -7.47
C ALA A 21 0.58 -14.51 -5.95
N ARG A 22 1.75 -14.07 -5.48
CA ARG A 22 2.05 -13.98 -4.04
C ARG A 22 1.20 -12.93 -3.34
N VAL A 23 1.03 -11.75 -3.97
CA VAL A 23 0.16 -10.69 -3.44
C VAL A 23 -1.30 -11.17 -3.38
N LYS A 24 -1.78 -11.84 -4.42
CA LYS A 24 -3.13 -12.44 -4.43
C LYS A 24 -3.32 -13.43 -3.28
N ASN A 25 -2.36 -14.33 -3.06
CA ASN A 25 -2.42 -15.30 -1.95
C ASN A 25 -2.45 -14.63 -0.58
N LEU A 26 -1.72 -13.52 -0.38
CA LEU A 26 -1.78 -12.76 0.88
C LEU A 26 -3.17 -12.15 1.12
N MET A 27 -3.90 -11.83 0.06
CA MET A 27 -5.24 -11.22 0.10
C MET A 27 -6.38 -12.24 0.08
N GLU A 28 -6.09 -13.55 -0.01
CA GLU A 28 -7.12 -14.58 0.07
C GLU A 28 -7.78 -14.57 1.46
N PRO A 29 -9.12 -14.66 1.55
CA PRO A 29 -9.82 -14.68 2.83
C PRO A 29 -9.32 -15.80 3.77
N SER A 30 -8.93 -16.95 3.21
CA SER A 30 -8.40 -18.10 3.96
C SER A 30 -7.04 -17.82 4.62
N ALA A 31 -6.29 -16.82 4.15
CA ALA A 31 -5.03 -16.42 4.76
C ALA A 31 -5.22 -15.66 6.08
N GLY A 32 -6.42 -15.14 6.35
CA GLY A 32 -6.76 -14.41 7.58
C GLY A 32 -5.96 -13.12 7.78
N ASN A 33 -5.36 -12.59 6.73
CA ASN A 33 -4.59 -11.36 6.78
C ASN A 33 -5.50 -10.12 6.74
N LYS A 34 -5.04 -9.02 7.36
CA LYS A 34 -5.64 -7.69 7.23
C LYS A 34 -4.66 -6.78 6.50
N VAL A 35 -5.15 -6.04 5.53
CA VAL A 35 -4.31 -5.16 4.71
C VAL A 35 -4.79 -3.72 4.83
N TYR A 36 -3.90 -2.87 5.31
CA TYR A 36 -4.08 -1.42 5.38
C TYR A 36 -3.52 -0.78 4.12
N ILE A 37 -4.20 0.23 3.62
CA ILE A 37 -3.69 1.15 2.59
C ILE A 37 -4.00 2.59 2.98
N SER A 38 -3.20 3.53 2.51
CA SER A 38 -3.52 4.95 2.62
C SER A 38 -4.68 5.32 1.68
N GLN A 39 -5.47 6.30 2.07
CA GLN A 39 -6.55 6.84 1.22
C GLN A 39 -6.03 7.34 -0.13
N ILE A 40 -4.83 7.93 -0.18
CA ILE A 40 -4.21 8.34 -1.45
C ILE A 40 -3.88 7.15 -2.35
N GLY A 41 -3.59 5.99 -1.78
CA GLY A 41 -3.32 4.76 -2.51
C GLY A 41 -4.46 4.37 -3.45
N ILE A 42 -5.70 4.77 -3.15
CA ILE A 42 -6.86 4.52 -4.03
C ILE A 42 -6.65 5.20 -5.38
N VAL A 43 -6.24 6.47 -5.37
CA VAL A 43 -5.99 7.24 -6.60
C VAL A 43 -4.74 6.73 -7.31
N GLU A 44 -3.69 6.41 -6.56
CA GLU A 44 -2.43 5.91 -7.15
C GLU A 44 -2.61 4.56 -7.84
N ILE A 45 -3.36 3.63 -7.24
CA ILE A 45 -3.66 2.33 -7.86
C ILE A 45 -4.47 2.52 -9.14
N ALA A 46 -5.50 3.37 -9.13
CA ALA A 46 -6.28 3.70 -10.32
C ALA A 46 -5.39 4.33 -11.42
N ALA A 47 -4.49 5.25 -11.04
CA ALA A 47 -3.55 5.87 -11.96
C ALA A 47 -2.53 4.87 -12.53
N ALA A 48 -2.04 3.94 -11.70
CA ALA A 48 -1.11 2.88 -12.13
C ALA A 48 -1.78 1.93 -13.14
N LEU A 49 -3.04 1.52 -12.91
CA LEU A 49 -3.82 0.73 -13.86
C LEU A 49 -4.02 1.48 -15.20
N SER A 50 -4.39 2.76 -15.14
CA SER A 50 -4.54 3.61 -16.33
C SER A 50 -3.21 3.78 -17.09
N LYS A 51 -2.09 3.91 -16.38
CA LYS A 51 -0.76 3.97 -17.00
C LYS A 51 -0.48 2.71 -17.84
N LYS A 52 -0.85 1.52 -17.33
CA LYS A 52 -0.61 0.24 -18.03
C LYS A 52 -1.32 0.13 -19.37
N VAL A 53 -2.44 0.82 -19.57
CA VAL A 53 -3.08 0.94 -20.90
C VAL A 53 -2.20 1.79 -21.83
N ARG A 54 -1.74 2.94 -21.36
CA ARG A 54 -0.88 3.82 -22.18
C ARG A 54 0.46 3.17 -22.57
N THR A 55 0.99 2.31 -21.69
CA THR A 55 2.21 1.54 -21.95
C THR A 55 1.95 0.20 -22.67
N LYS A 56 0.69 -0.07 -23.05
CA LYS A 56 0.27 -1.30 -23.75
C LYS A 56 0.54 -2.60 -22.96
N GLU A 57 0.61 -2.53 -21.65
CA GLU A 57 0.70 -3.68 -20.76
C GLU A 57 -0.68 -4.29 -20.46
N LEU A 58 -1.74 -3.49 -20.56
CA LEU A 58 -3.13 -3.91 -20.44
C LEU A 58 -3.94 -3.41 -21.63
N MET A 59 -4.89 -4.21 -22.08
CA MET A 59 -5.94 -3.77 -23.00
C MET A 59 -6.97 -2.92 -22.24
N GLN A 60 -7.73 -2.09 -22.97
CA GLN A 60 -8.76 -1.23 -22.36
C GLN A 60 -9.79 -2.05 -21.55
N VAL A 61 -10.24 -3.18 -22.08
CA VAL A 61 -11.21 -4.05 -21.40
C VAL A 61 -10.66 -4.67 -20.12
N GLU A 62 -9.37 -5.02 -20.10
CA GLU A 62 -8.70 -5.55 -18.92
C GLU A 62 -8.56 -4.47 -17.82
N TYR A 63 -8.22 -3.26 -18.21
CA TYR A 63 -8.19 -2.10 -17.32
C TYR A 63 -9.55 -1.83 -16.67
N GLU A 64 -10.61 -1.79 -17.47
CA GLU A 64 -11.97 -1.52 -16.95
C GLU A 64 -12.40 -2.59 -15.96
N ALA A 65 -12.13 -3.86 -16.24
CA ALA A 65 -12.41 -4.96 -15.33
C ALA A 65 -11.56 -4.86 -14.04
N ALA A 66 -10.27 -4.57 -14.16
CA ALA A 66 -9.36 -4.43 -13.02
C ALA A 66 -9.75 -3.26 -12.12
N LEU A 67 -10.05 -2.10 -12.69
CA LEU A 67 -10.48 -0.92 -11.94
C LEU A 67 -11.81 -1.16 -11.23
N LYS A 68 -12.78 -1.77 -11.91
CA LYS A 68 -14.07 -2.14 -11.31
C LYS A 68 -13.89 -3.07 -10.12
N LEU A 69 -13.09 -4.13 -10.28
CA LEU A 69 -12.80 -5.08 -9.20
C LEU A 69 -12.10 -4.40 -8.02
N PHE A 70 -11.11 -3.54 -8.28
CA PHE A 70 -10.43 -2.79 -7.24
C PHE A 70 -11.39 -1.92 -6.43
N LEU A 71 -12.24 -1.14 -7.09
CA LEU A 71 -13.20 -0.27 -6.42
C LEU A 71 -14.28 -1.06 -5.65
N GLN A 72 -14.66 -2.25 -6.14
CA GLN A 72 -15.53 -3.17 -5.39
C GLN A 72 -14.83 -3.64 -4.11
N ASN A 73 -13.58 -4.09 -4.18
CA ASN A 73 -12.83 -4.56 -3.02
C ASN A 73 -12.64 -3.46 -1.97
N VAL A 74 -12.41 -2.21 -2.41
CA VAL A 74 -12.37 -1.05 -1.49
C VAL A 74 -13.72 -0.87 -0.76
N ARG A 75 -14.85 -0.97 -1.47
CA ARG A 75 -16.19 -0.83 -0.88
C ARG A 75 -16.60 -1.99 0.01
N GLN A 76 -16.11 -3.20 -0.28
CA GLN A 76 -16.40 -4.42 0.48
C GLN A 76 -15.47 -4.61 1.68
N SER A 77 -14.62 -3.61 1.96
CA SER A 77 -13.67 -3.61 3.09
C SER A 77 -12.61 -4.71 3.04
N ASP A 78 -12.23 -5.14 1.81
CA ASP A 78 -11.06 -6.01 1.64
C ASP A 78 -9.76 -5.31 2.06
N TYR A 79 -9.79 -3.97 2.09
CA TYR A 79 -8.74 -3.11 2.62
C TYR A 79 -9.25 -2.28 3.79
N ILE A 80 -8.40 -2.06 4.77
CA ILE A 80 -8.62 -1.07 5.81
C ILE A 80 -8.04 0.25 5.32
N ILE A 81 -8.92 1.18 4.95
CA ILE A 81 -8.53 2.48 4.41
C ILE A 81 -8.17 3.43 5.54
N ASN A 82 -6.95 3.94 5.52
CA ASN A 82 -6.50 4.94 6.49
C ASN A 82 -6.58 6.34 5.87
N PRO A 83 -7.39 7.26 6.45
CA PRO A 83 -7.52 8.61 5.92
C PRO A 83 -6.21 9.39 6.07
N VAL A 84 -5.95 10.30 5.14
CA VAL A 84 -4.82 11.23 5.22
C VAL A 84 -5.32 12.51 5.88
N ASN A 85 -5.00 12.67 7.14
CA ASN A 85 -5.31 13.84 7.95
C ASN A 85 -4.07 14.72 8.17
N GLU A 86 -4.22 15.84 8.86
CA GLU A 86 -3.16 16.80 9.13
C GLU A 86 -1.96 16.16 9.85
N LEU A 87 -2.22 15.28 10.84
CA LEU A 87 -1.14 14.59 11.57
C LEU A 87 -0.29 13.69 10.66
N ILE A 88 -0.92 13.03 9.69
CA ILE A 88 -0.20 12.22 8.69
C ILE A 88 0.63 13.13 7.78
N ILE A 89 0.10 14.29 7.38
CA ILE A 89 0.83 15.24 6.55
C ILE A 89 2.04 15.80 7.30
N ASP A 90 1.87 16.20 8.56
CA ASP A 90 2.97 16.72 9.38
C ASP A 90 4.07 15.68 9.57
N LEU A 91 3.71 14.44 9.85
CA LEU A 91 4.67 13.34 9.95
C LEU A 91 5.36 13.07 8.60
N ALA A 92 4.61 13.11 7.49
CA ALA A 92 5.20 12.93 6.16
C ALA A 92 6.22 14.04 5.83
N VAL A 93 5.93 15.29 6.17
CA VAL A 93 6.88 16.42 6.02
C VAL A 93 8.15 16.14 6.84
N ASP A 94 8.02 15.74 8.10
CA ASP A 94 9.17 15.40 8.95
C ASP A 94 9.98 14.23 8.35
N LEU A 95 9.34 13.18 7.84
CA LEU A 95 10.00 12.05 7.19
C LEU A 95 10.81 12.47 5.94
N THR A 96 10.37 13.48 5.17
CA THR A 96 11.14 13.97 4.03
C THR A 96 12.45 14.67 4.44
N THR A 97 12.54 15.16 5.67
CA THR A 97 13.79 15.76 6.18
C THR A 97 14.81 14.70 6.58
N ARG A 98 14.36 13.50 6.90
CA ARG A 98 15.20 12.39 7.40
C ARG A 98 15.54 11.35 6.32
N HIS A 99 14.70 11.25 5.29
CA HIS A 99 14.82 10.25 4.24
C HIS A 99 14.64 10.90 2.85
N PRO A 100 15.36 10.43 1.81
CA PRO A 100 15.23 10.93 0.44
C PRO A 100 13.98 10.38 -0.25
N LEU A 101 12.80 10.72 0.27
CA LEU A 101 11.51 10.23 -0.20
C LEU A 101 10.80 11.25 -1.09
N ARG A 102 10.02 10.76 -2.05
CA ARG A 102 9.03 11.57 -2.76
C ARG A 102 7.85 11.86 -1.83
N GLY A 103 7.08 12.91 -2.13
CA GLY A 103 5.95 13.32 -1.27
C GLY A 103 4.96 12.20 -0.97
N TYR A 104 4.52 11.46 -1.99
CA TYR A 104 3.57 10.35 -1.76
C TYR A 104 4.19 9.17 -1.02
N ASP A 105 5.46 8.85 -1.27
CA ASP A 105 6.17 7.80 -0.52
C ASP A 105 6.27 8.17 0.97
N ALA A 106 6.53 9.44 1.27
CA ALA A 106 6.52 9.94 2.64
C ALA A 106 5.14 9.84 3.29
N VAL A 107 4.05 10.11 2.56
CA VAL A 107 2.68 9.93 3.07
C VAL A 107 2.36 8.46 3.32
N HIS A 108 2.79 7.55 2.45
CA HIS A 108 2.64 6.11 2.70
C HIS A 108 3.41 5.68 3.96
N LEU A 109 4.66 6.11 4.10
CA LEU A 109 5.46 5.77 5.28
C LEU A 109 4.86 6.36 6.56
N ALA A 110 4.46 7.63 6.54
CA ALA A 110 3.80 8.28 7.68
C ALA A 110 2.52 7.55 8.11
N THR A 111 1.71 7.14 7.14
CA THR A 111 0.49 6.36 7.39
C THR A 111 0.82 5.04 8.07
N ALA A 112 1.81 4.30 7.56
CA ALA A 112 2.20 3.01 8.12
C ALA A 112 2.79 3.13 9.53
N VAL A 113 3.64 4.14 9.77
CA VAL A 113 4.20 4.44 11.11
C VAL A 113 3.09 4.78 12.11
N SER A 114 2.13 5.62 11.71
CA SER A 114 0.98 5.97 12.55
C SER A 114 0.14 4.76 12.93
N ILE A 115 -0.18 3.90 11.96
CA ILE A 115 -0.90 2.64 12.18
C ILE A 115 -0.12 1.73 13.13
N ASN A 116 1.17 1.55 12.86
CA ASN A 116 2.04 0.69 13.68
C ASN A 116 2.07 1.13 15.14
N ASN A 117 2.24 2.42 15.38
CA ASN A 117 2.26 2.98 16.73
C ASN A 117 0.92 2.77 17.45
N ALA A 118 -0.20 3.00 16.77
CA ALA A 118 -1.53 2.76 17.34
C ALA A 118 -1.77 1.28 17.67
N LEU A 119 -1.33 0.36 16.80
CA LEU A 119 -1.42 -1.08 17.04
C LEU A 119 -0.60 -1.52 18.25
N ILE A 120 0.66 -1.06 18.34
CA ILE A 120 1.53 -1.40 19.46
C ILE A 120 0.97 -0.86 20.79
N GLN A 121 0.49 0.39 20.81
CA GLN A 121 -0.15 0.97 21.98
C GLN A 121 -1.39 0.19 22.43
N ALA A 122 -2.13 -0.37 21.48
CA ALA A 122 -3.29 -1.22 21.76
C ALA A 122 -2.95 -2.70 22.01
N SER A 123 -1.66 -3.04 22.14
CA SER A 123 -1.16 -4.41 22.35
C SER A 123 -1.49 -5.37 21.20
N PHE A 124 -1.66 -4.86 19.99
CA PHE A 124 -1.76 -5.66 18.77
C PHE A 124 -0.39 -5.91 18.14
N PRO A 125 -0.28 -6.96 17.30
CA PRO A 125 0.95 -7.20 16.53
C PRO A 125 1.29 -6.02 15.62
N PRO A 126 2.60 -5.75 15.40
CA PRO A 126 3.04 -4.69 14.51
C PRO A 126 2.60 -4.95 13.06
N VAL A 127 2.50 -3.88 12.28
CA VAL A 127 2.22 -3.98 10.84
C VAL A 127 3.48 -4.34 10.07
N ILE A 128 3.34 -5.14 9.02
CA ILE A 128 4.39 -5.47 8.07
C ILE A 128 4.24 -4.55 6.85
N PHE A 129 5.23 -3.70 6.62
CA PHE A 129 5.25 -2.75 5.51
C PHE A 129 5.71 -3.44 4.22
N ALA A 130 4.94 -3.31 3.16
CA ALA A 130 5.25 -3.87 1.85
C ALA A 130 5.29 -2.79 0.76
N SER A 131 6.39 -2.74 0.02
CA SER A 131 6.60 -1.86 -1.12
C SER A 131 7.47 -2.57 -2.16
N ALA A 132 7.38 -2.15 -3.42
CA ALA A 132 8.33 -2.52 -4.47
C ALA A 132 9.51 -1.52 -4.55
N ASP A 133 9.43 -0.38 -3.88
CA ASP A 133 10.47 0.64 -3.84
C ASP A 133 11.47 0.35 -2.71
N LYS A 134 12.74 0.11 -3.09
CA LYS A 134 13.82 -0.20 -2.15
C LYS A 134 14.13 0.95 -1.18
N LEU A 135 14.12 2.20 -1.68
CA LEU A 135 14.41 3.36 -0.84
C LEU A 135 13.32 3.54 0.22
N LEU A 136 12.06 3.32 -0.17
CA LEU A 136 10.94 3.37 0.75
C LEU A 136 11.00 2.23 1.78
N LEU A 137 11.37 1.01 1.38
CA LEU A 137 11.60 -0.10 2.32
C LEU A 137 12.74 0.18 3.29
N GLU A 138 13.86 0.73 2.82
CA GLU A 138 14.97 1.13 3.70
C GLU A 138 14.55 2.19 4.72
N ALA A 139 13.80 3.21 4.28
CA ALA A 139 13.26 4.22 5.17
C ALA A 139 12.29 3.61 6.20
N ALA A 140 11.40 2.71 5.78
CA ALA A 140 10.47 2.00 6.67
C ALA A 140 11.22 1.20 7.75
N GLY A 141 12.27 0.48 7.37
CA GLY A 141 13.10 -0.25 8.32
C GLY A 141 13.81 0.67 9.33
N ARG A 142 14.30 1.84 8.89
CA ARG A 142 14.91 2.84 9.78
C ARG A 142 13.91 3.48 10.74
N GLU A 143 12.64 3.56 10.35
CA GLU A 143 11.54 4.00 11.23
C GLU A 143 11.00 2.86 12.13
N GLY A 144 11.64 1.69 12.14
CA GLY A 144 11.33 0.58 13.04
C GLY A 144 10.17 -0.30 12.57
N LEU A 145 9.71 -0.17 11.33
CA LEU A 145 8.70 -1.07 10.77
C LEU A 145 9.31 -2.43 10.40
N SER A 146 8.54 -3.49 10.62
CA SER A 146 8.82 -4.78 9.97
C SER A 146 8.59 -4.64 8.48
N ILE A 147 9.52 -5.08 7.65
CA ILE A 147 9.41 -4.99 6.20
C ILE A 147 9.11 -6.37 5.58
N TYR A 148 8.25 -6.36 4.56
CA TYR A 148 7.99 -7.54 3.76
C TYR A 148 9.14 -7.76 2.78
N THR A 149 9.85 -8.87 2.95
CA THR A 149 10.91 -9.30 2.03
C THR A 149 10.40 -10.39 1.10
N ASN A 150 10.67 -10.25 -0.19
CA ASN A 150 10.36 -11.27 -1.21
C ASN A 150 11.26 -12.49 -1.08
#